data_22567f212a061fe0233514b43b82693a
#
_entry.id   22567f212a061fe0233514b43b82693a
#
_cell.length_a   1.000
_cell.length_b   1.000
_cell.length_c   1.000
_cell.angle_alpha   90.00
_cell.angle_beta   90.00
_cell.angle_gamma   90.00
#
_symmetry.space_group_name_H-M   'P 1'
#
loop_
_entity.id
_entity.type
_entity.pdbx_description
1 polymer ?
#
loop_
_entity_poly.entity_id
_entity_poly.type
_entity_poly.pdbx_seq_one_letter_code
_entity_poly.pdbx_strand_id
1 'polypeptide(L)'
;LEHYEKLEGVQLSCEGKANKLGQMVKANLPMVFQGLVVMPLYVGYDLKRQEGRIFKYDITGGRYEESDHHSIGSGGKDARNTMREHYRLGLDEEAALRVGLLALYNAADEDVGTGGPDLVRGIYPTAKIVSGAGITDVPETRVRALYETMIAERRRS
;
A
#
# COMPACT_ATOMS: atom_id res chain seq x y z
N LEU A 1 -10.11 13.01 -4.19
CA LEU A 1 -10.18 12.85 -5.66
C LEU A 1 -11.61 12.77 -6.15
N GLU A 2 -12.45 11.93 -5.56
CA GLU A 2 -13.89 11.85 -5.92
C GLU A 2 -14.62 13.18 -5.78
N HIS A 3 -14.32 13.95 -4.74
CA HIS A 3 -14.89 15.28 -4.55
C HIS A 3 -14.50 16.23 -5.71
N TYR A 4 -13.24 16.19 -6.16
CA TYR A 4 -12.77 16.95 -7.30
C TYR A 4 -13.49 16.54 -8.58
N GLU A 5 -13.63 15.24 -8.84
CA GLU A 5 -14.36 14.72 -10.01
C GLU A 5 -15.83 15.19 -10.01
N LYS A 6 -16.48 15.21 -8.85
CA LYS A 6 -17.87 15.69 -8.70
C LYS A 6 -17.98 17.19 -9.00
N LEU A 7 -17.03 18.00 -8.53
CA LEU A 7 -17.04 19.46 -8.75
C LEU A 7 -16.78 19.82 -10.21
N GLU A 8 -15.80 19.14 -10.83
CA GLU A 8 -15.39 19.43 -12.22
C GLU A 8 -16.25 18.71 -13.26
N GLY A 9 -17.08 17.76 -12.86
CA GLY A 9 -17.91 16.96 -13.76
C GLY A 9 -17.11 16.03 -14.67
N VAL A 10 -15.84 15.75 -14.35
CA VAL A 10 -14.92 14.94 -15.15
C VAL A 10 -14.39 13.78 -14.32
N GLN A 11 -14.48 12.58 -14.87
CA GLN A 11 -13.84 11.40 -14.28
C GLN A 11 -12.35 11.37 -14.66
N LEU A 12 -11.48 11.33 -13.65
CA LEU A 12 -10.04 11.24 -13.84
C LEU A 12 -9.61 9.81 -14.19
N SER A 13 -8.67 9.68 -15.13
CA SER A 13 -7.95 8.43 -15.37
C SER A 13 -7.06 8.07 -14.15
N CYS A 14 -6.56 6.83 -14.11
CA CYS A 14 -5.60 6.40 -13.08
C CYS A 14 -4.40 7.36 -13.01
N GLU A 15 -3.80 7.69 -14.15
CA GLU A 15 -2.69 8.64 -14.23
C GLU A 15 -3.10 10.06 -13.86
N GLY A 16 -4.29 10.48 -14.25
CA GLY A 16 -4.86 11.79 -13.87
C GLY A 16 -5.04 11.91 -12.35
N LYS A 17 -5.50 10.87 -11.69
CA LYS A 17 -5.60 10.81 -10.23
C LYS A 17 -4.22 10.87 -9.57
N ALA A 18 -3.25 10.13 -10.09
CA ALA A 18 -1.87 10.18 -9.62
C ALA A 18 -1.26 11.58 -9.75
N ASN A 19 -1.47 12.25 -10.88
CA ASN A 19 -1.01 13.63 -11.09
C ASN A 19 -1.70 14.61 -10.14
N LYS A 20 -3.01 14.48 -9.96
CA LYS A 20 -3.76 15.35 -9.03
C LYS A 20 -3.27 15.20 -7.60
N LEU A 21 -2.98 13.98 -7.17
CA LEU A 21 -2.39 13.73 -5.85
C LEU A 21 -1.02 14.40 -5.71
N GLY A 22 -0.16 14.33 -6.74
CA GLY A 22 1.13 15.04 -6.77
C GLY A 22 0.97 16.54 -6.60
N GLN A 23 -0.02 17.15 -7.24
CA GLN A 23 -0.34 18.58 -7.06
C GLN A 23 -0.77 18.89 -5.62
N MET A 24 -1.56 18.02 -5.00
CA MET A 24 -1.97 18.18 -3.60
C MET A 24 -0.78 18.09 -2.64
N VAL A 25 0.15 17.16 -2.87
CA VAL A 25 1.38 17.03 -2.09
C VAL A 25 2.23 18.28 -2.24
N LYS A 26 2.41 18.78 -3.48
CA LYS A 26 3.13 20.02 -3.75
C LYS A 26 2.50 21.23 -3.03
N ALA A 27 1.18 21.34 -3.04
CA ALA A 27 0.45 22.40 -2.36
C ALA A 27 0.61 22.34 -0.82
N ASN A 28 0.93 21.19 -0.26
CA ASN A 28 1.23 21.01 1.17
C ASN A 28 2.66 21.42 1.55
N LEU A 29 3.52 21.75 0.60
CA LEU A 29 4.93 22.05 0.86
C LEU A 29 5.14 23.15 1.91
N PRO A 30 4.38 24.26 1.99
CA PRO A 30 4.50 25.24 3.06
C PRO A 30 4.28 24.65 4.46
N MET A 31 3.43 23.63 4.60
CA MET A 31 3.14 22.97 5.87
C MET A 31 4.28 22.05 6.32
N VAL A 32 5.11 21.56 5.41
CA VAL A 32 6.30 20.76 5.71
C VAL A 32 7.28 21.52 6.60
N PHE A 33 7.44 22.82 6.38
CA PHE A 33 8.28 23.68 7.22
C PHE A 33 7.74 23.85 8.64
N GLN A 34 6.47 23.50 8.86
CA GLN A 34 5.85 23.45 10.19
C GLN A 34 5.82 22.02 10.77
N GLY A 35 6.51 21.06 10.13
CA GLY A 35 6.58 19.67 10.56
C GLY A 35 5.40 18.80 10.10
N LEU A 36 4.49 19.31 9.26
CA LEU A 36 3.33 18.57 8.75
C LEU A 36 3.65 17.92 7.40
N VAL A 37 4.33 16.79 7.47
CA VAL A 37 4.77 16.03 6.27
C VAL A 37 3.74 15.00 5.86
N VAL A 38 3.39 14.99 4.56
CA VAL A 38 2.56 13.95 3.93
C VAL A 38 3.28 13.41 2.70
N MET A 39 3.61 12.13 2.73
CA MET A 39 4.17 11.39 1.58
C MET A 39 3.28 10.17 1.33
N PRO A 40 2.31 10.28 0.42
CA PRO A 40 1.38 9.19 0.17
C PRO A 40 1.97 8.10 -0.74
N LEU A 41 1.32 6.95 -0.69
CA LEU A 41 1.41 5.89 -1.68
C LEU A 41 0.06 5.83 -2.40
N TYR A 42 0.06 5.87 -3.72
CA TYR A 42 -1.16 5.72 -4.51
C TYR A 42 -1.14 4.42 -5.31
N VAL A 43 -2.18 3.65 -5.16
CA VAL A 43 -2.40 2.41 -5.91
C VAL A 43 -3.71 2.56 -6.69
N GLY A 44 -3.66 2.32 -7.97
CA GLY A 44 -4.83 2.37 -8.85
C GLY A 44 -4.80 1.27 -9.90
N TYR A 45 -5.94 1.03 -10.53
CA TYR A 45 -6.05 0.17 -11.69
C TYR A 45 -6.26 1.00 -12.96
N ASP A 46 -5.37 0.84 -13.92
CA ASP A 46 -5.44 1.51 -15.20
C ASP A 46 -6.29 0.69 -16.17
N LEU A 47 -7.52 1.14 -16.40
CA LEU A 47 -8.47 0.44 -17.28
C LEU A 47 -8.02 0.38 -18.75
N LYS A 48 -7.21 1.34 -19.20
CA LYS A 48 -6.68 1.34 -20.57
C LYS A 48 -5.57 0.32 -20.75
N ARG A 49 -4.68 0.22 -19.75
CA ARG A 49 -3.57 -0.73 -19.74
C ARG A 49 -3.94 -2.08 -19.18
N GLN A 50 -5.10 -2.19 -18.51
CA GLN A 50 -5.57 -3.38 -17.81
C GLN A 50 -4.55 -3.91 -16.79
N GLU A 51 -3.95 -3.01 -16.03
CA GLU A 51 -2.95 -3.33 -15.02
C GLU A 51 -3.08 -2.47 -13.77
N GLY A 52 -2.65 -3.01 -12.62
CA GLY A 52 -2.46 -2.24 -11.40
C GLY A 52 -1.21 -1.37 -11.50
N ARG A 53 -1.28 -0.15 -11.00
CA ARG A 53 -0.17 0.81 -10.99
C ARG A 53 0.07 1.34 -9.60
N ILE A 54 1.33 1.51 -9.23
CA ILE A 54 1.78 1.99 -7.92
C ILE A 54 2.61 3.26 -8.13
N PHE A 55 2.26 4.32 -7.41
CA PHE A 55 2.99 5.58 -7.44
C PHE A 55 3.40 6.01 -6.04
N LYS A 56 4.65 6.37 -5.89
CA LYS A 56 5.19 7.03 -4.69
C LYS A 56 5.45 8.50 -4.95
N TYR A 57 5.52 9.29 -3.89
CA TYR A 57 5.71 10.74 -3.97
C TYR A 57 6.82 11.19 -3.04
N ASP A 58 7.51 12.25 -3.41
CA ASP A 58 8.34 13.03 -2.50
C ASP A 58 7.56 14.24 -1.94
N ILE A 59 8.14 14.95 -0.99
CA ILE A 59 7.49 16.09 -0.33
C ILE A 59 7.25 17.29 -1.26
N THR A 60 7.89 17.33 -2.41
CA THR A 60 7.71 18.38 -3.43
C THR A 60 6.61 18.06 -4.44
N GLY A 61 5.96 16.90 -4.29
CA GLY A 61 4.95 16.42 -5.21
C GLY A 61 5.51 15.68 -6.43
N GLY A 62 6.82 15.40 -6.46
CA GLY A 62 7.43 14.53 -7.45
C GLY A 62 6.81 13.14 -7.40
N ARG A 63 6.41 12.62 -8.56
CA ARG A 63 5.74 11.33 -8.71
C ARG A 63 6.66 10.31 -9.37
N TYR A 64 6.75 9.12 -8.78
CA TYR A 64 7.56 8.01 -9.27
C TYR A 64 6.71 6.75 -9.33
N GLU A 65 6.77 6.01 -10.43
CA GLU A 65 6.06 4.76 -10.59
C GLU A 65 6.94 3.58 -10.19
N GLU A 66 6.38 2.67 -9.39
CA GLU A 66 7.00 1.40 -9.02
C GLU A 66 6.33 0.27 -9.82
N SER A 67 7.15 -0.62 -10.41
CA SER A 67 6.65 -1.66 -11.30
C SER A 67 5.96 -2.81 -10.57
N ASP A 68 6.49 -3.22 -9.40
CA ASP A 68 6.13 -4.49 -8.79
C ASP A 68 5.52 -4.35 -7.40
N HIS A 69 6.21 -3.67 -6.51
CA HIS A 69 5.81 -3.51 -5.12
C HIS A 69 6.44 -2.26 -4.52
N HIS A 70 5.84 -1.74 -3.45
CA HIS A 70 6.45 -0.67 -2.68
C HIS A 70 5.92 -0.67 -1.24
N SER A 71 6.62 0.02 -0.36
CA SER A 71 6.20 0.33 1.00
C SER A 71 6.71 1.69 1.43
N ILE A 72 5.99 2.33 2.33
CA ILE A 72 6.31 3.62 2.95
C ILE A 72 6.23 3.50 4.47
N GLY A 73 6.73 4.50 5.16
CA GLY A 73 6.78 4.53 6.62
C GLY A 73 8.14 4.15 7.18
N SER A 74 8.29 4.19 8.51
CA SER A 74 9.54 3.89 9.21
C SER A 74 10.07 2.48 8.95
N GLY A 75 9.18 1.47 8.96
CA GLY A 75 9.49 0.08 8.62
C GLY A 75 9.52 -0.23 7.12
N GLY A 76 9.41 0.79 6.26
CA GLY A 76 9.28 0.61 4.82
C GLY A 76 10.46 -0.11 4.17
N LYS A 77 11.68 0.10 4.68
CA LYS A 77 12.88 -0.59 4.16
C LYS A 77 12.79 -2.10 4.38
N ASP A 78 12.43 -2.52 5.58
CA ASP A 78 12.35 -3.94 5.96
C ASP A 78 11.21 -4.63 5.23
N ALA A 79 10.07 -3.96 5.12
CA ALA A 79 8.96 -4.44 4.30
C ALA A 79 9.37 -4.63 2.83
N ARG A 80 10.09 -3.68 2.22
CA ARG A 80 10.57 -3.82 0.84
C ARG A 80 11.58 -4.95 0.67
N ASN A 81 12.45 -5.16 1.64
CA ASN A 81 13.39 -6.28 1.61
C ASN A 81 12.65 -7.62 1.56
N THR A 82 11.67 -7.79 2.44
CA THR A 82 10.81 -8.98 2.46
C THR A 82 10.06 -9.17 1.13
N MET A 83 9.46 -8.10 0.61
CA MET A 83 8.75 -8.18 -0.68
C MET A 83 9.70 -8.56 -1.81
N ARG A 84 10.92 -8.03 -1.84
CA ARG A 84 11.93 -8.37 -2.86
C ARG A 84 12.31 -9.85 -2.84
N GLU A 85 12.36 -10.45 -1.67
CA GLU A 85 12.65 -11.89 -1.53
C GLU A 85 11.51 -12.79 -2.02
N HIS A 86 10.28 -12.39 -1.74
CA HIS A 86 9.12 -13.27 -1.91
C HIS A 86 8.27 -12.93 -3.14
N TYR A 87 8.38 -11.72 -3.69
CA TYR A 87 7.65 -11.35 -4.90
C TYR A 87 8.15 -12.13 -6.11
N ARG A 88 7.19 -12.58 -6.91
CA ARG A 88 7.42 -13.15 -8.25
C ARG A 88 6.33 -12.60 -9.19
N LEU A 89 6.70 -12.41 -10.43
CA LEU A 89 5.72 -12.00 -11.44
C LEU A 89 4.63 -13.08 -11.59
N GLY A 90 3.38 -12.63 -11.67
CA GLY A 90 2.24 -13.54 -11.84
C GLY A 90 1.73 -14.19 -10.54
N LEU A 91 2.08 -13.64 -9.37
CA LEU A 91 1.44 -14.05 -8.13
C LEU A 91 -0.08 -13.88 -8.24
N ASP A 92 -0.81 -14.89 -7.78
CA ASP A 92 -2.24 -14.76 -7.58
C ASP A 92 -2.56 -13.84 -6.38
N GLU A 93 -3.82 -13.53 -6.21
CA GLU A 93 -4.31 -12.63 -5.17
C GLU A 93 -3.92 -13.08 -3.77
N GLU A 94 -4.03 -14.38 -3.48
CA GLU A 94 -3.75 -14.92 -2.15
C GLU A 94 -2.25 -14.90 -1.86
N ALA A 95 -1.42 -15.29 -2.82
CA ALA A 95 0.02 -15.24 -2.70
C ALA A 95 0.53 -13.80 -2.55
N ALA A 96 -0.03 -12.85 -3.30
CA ALA A 96 0.32 -11.43 -3.17
C ALA A 96 -0.07 -10.86 -1.80
N LEU A 97 -1.26 -11.19 -1.31
CA LEU A 97 -1.72 -10.80 0.03
C LEU A 97 -0.79 -11.38 1.11
N ARG A 98 -0.40 -12.63 0.98
CA ARG A 98 0.53 -13.30 1.90
C ARG A 98 1.90 -12.61 1.93
N VAL A 99 2.44 -12.23 0.78
CA VAL A 99 3.71 -11.47 0.70
C VAL A 99 3.59 -10.12 1.41
N GLY A 100 2.50 -9.39 1.21
CA GLY A 100 2.23 -8.12 1.89
C GLY A 100 2.13 -8.27 3.41
N LEU A 101 1.41 -9.27 3.88
CA LEU A 101 1.28 -9.56 5.32
C LEU A 101 2.61 -9.97 5.96
N LEU A 102 3.42 -10.78 5.25
CA LEU A 102 4.76 -11.16 5.70
C LEU A 102 5.69 -9.95 5.79
N ALA A 103 5.61 -9.05 4.81
CA ALA A 103 6.38 -7.81 4.81
C ALA A 103 6.06 -6.92 6.01
N LEU A 104 4.79 -6.77 6.35
CA LEU A 104 4.35 -6.02 7.54
C LEU A 104 4.80 -6.71 8.83
N TYR A 105 4.70 -8.03 8.90
CA TYR A 105 5.16 -8.80 10.05
C TYR A 105 6.65 -8.60 10.32
N ASN A 106 7.49 -8.76 9.29
CA ASN A 106 8.94 -8.58 9.43
C ASN A 106 9.31 -7.12 9.75
N ALA A 107 8.62 -6.15 9.16
CA ALA A 107 8.83 -4.74 9.47
C ALA A 107 8.50 -4.43 10.93
N ALA A 108 7.45 -5.03 11.49
CA ALA A 108 7.07 -4.84 12.88
C ALA A 108 8.09 -5.44 13.88
N ASP A 109 8.79 -6.51 13.49
CA ASP A 109 9.86 -7.09 14.31
C ASP A 109 11.10 -6.19 14.38
N GLU A 110 11.41 -5.46 13.30
CA GLU A 110 12.62 -4.64 13.17
C GLU A 110 12.40 -3.15 13.51
N ASP A 111 11.18 -2.65 13.35
CA ASP A 111 10.86 -1.24 13.53
C ASP A 111 9.82 -1.00 14.63
N VAL A 112 10.22 -0.31 15.69
CA VAL A 112 9.35 0.01 16.84
C VAL A 112 8.15 0.88 16.45
N GLY A 113 8.27 1.68 15.37
CA GLY A 113 7.21 2.53 14.86
C GLY A 113 6.14 1.76 14.07
N THR A 114 6.45 0.54 13.64
CA THR A 114 5.52 -0.32 12.91
C THR A 114 4.78 -1.23 13.89
N GLY A 115 3.46 -1.02 14.01
CA GLY A 115 2.62 -1.89 14.84
C GLY A 115 2.52 -3.30 14.25
N GLY A 116 2.81 -4.30 15.07
CA GLY A 116 2.57 -5.72 14.73
C GLY A 116 1.14 -6.14 15.00
N PRO A 117 0.77 -7.37 14.59
CA PRO A 117 -0.54 -7.91 14.93
C PRO A 117 -0.65 -8.10 16.44
N ASP A 118 -1.76 -7.67 17.00
CA ASP A 118 -2.09 -7.97 18.39
C ASP A 118 -3.08 -9.13 18.43
N LEU A 119 -2.54 -10.32 18.61
CA LEU A 119 -3.35 -11.55 18.64
C LEU A 119 -4.28 -11.60 19.86
N VAL A 120 -3.91 -10.92 20.95
CA VAL A 120 -4.70 -10.87 22.18
C VAL A 120 -5.90 -9.96 22.00
N ARG A 121 -5.69 -8.79 21.38
CA ARG A 121 -6.75 -7.81 21.08
C ARG A 121 -7.47 -8.09 19.76
N GLY A 122 -6.98 -9.03 18.95
CA GLY A 122 -7.54 -9.33 17.65
C GLY A 122 -7.29 -8.20 16.61
N ILE A 123 -6.18 -7.49 16.72
CA ILE A 123 -5.82 -6.42 15.80
C ILE A 123 -4.95 -6.98 14.68
N TYR A 124 -5.43 -6.84 13.45
CA TYR A 124 -4.77 -7.30 12.24
C TYR A 124 -4.60 -6.16 11.24
N PRO A 125 -3.66 -6.28 10.28
CA PRO A 125 -3.57 -5.33 9.17
C PRO A 125 -4.88 -5.29 8.36
N THR A 126 -5.24 -4.11 7.89
CA THR A 126 -6.28 -3.97 6.89
C THR A 126 -5.72 -4.20 5.50
N ALA A 127 -6.48 -4.85 4.63
CA ALA A 127 -6.08 -5.13 3.27
C ALA A 127 -7.19 -4.79 2.27
N LYS A 128 -6.80 -4.28 1.12
CA LYS A 128 -7.68 -3.99 0.00
C LYS A 128 -7.08 -4.55 -1.29
N ILE A 129 -7.94 -4.98 -2.19
CA ILE A 129 -7.59 -5.43 -3.53
C ILE A 129 -8.09 -4.39 -4.52
N VAL A 130 -7.20 -3.94 -5.39
CA VAL A 130 -7.51 -3.01 -6.47
C VAL A 130 -7.40 -3.75 -7.79
N SER A 131 -8.50 -3.82 -8.53
CA SER A 131 -8.60 -4.54 -9.80
C SER A 131 -9.47 -3.80 -10.80
N GLY A 132 -9.65 -4.36 -11.99
CA GLY A 132 -10.58 -3.83 -12.98
C GLY A 132 -12.04 -3.79 -12.52
N ALA A 133 -12.40 -4.58 -11.52
CA ALA A 133 -13.72 -4.58 -10.88
C ALA A 133 -13.87 -3.47 -9.81
N GLY A 134 -12.81 -2.75 -9.48
CA GLY A 134 -12.80 -1.70 -8.47
C GLY A 134 -11.96 -2.05 -7.25
N ILE A 135 -12.27 -1.42 -6.12
CA ILE A 135 -11.58 -1.60 -4.84
C ILE A 135 -12.45 -2.50 -3.95
N THR A 136 -11.88 -3.60 -3.50
CA THR A 136 -12.57 -4.57 -2.63
C THR A 136 -11.82 -4.69 -1.31
N ASP A 137 -12.56 -4.63 -0.20
CA ASP A 137 -12.01 -4.92 1.12
C ASP A 137 -11.76 -6.42 1.28
N VAL A 138 -10.60 -6.79 1.80
CA VAL A 138 -10.34 -8.16 2.23
C VAL A 138 -10.97 -8.35 3.61
N PRO A 139 -11.87 -9.32 3.81
CA PRO A 139 -12.45 -9.57 5.12
C PRO A 139 -11.38 -9.81 6.19
N GLU A 140 -11.57 -9.24 7.37
CA GLU A 140 -10.63 -9.42 8.51
C GLU A 140 -10.43 -10.90 8.85
N THR A 141 -11.48 -11.71 8.73
CA THR A 141 -11.39 -13.17 8.93
C THR A 141 -10.41 -13.85 7.99
N ARG A 142 -10.34 -13.41 6.74
CA ARG A 142 -9.38 -13.92 5.75
C ARG A 142 -7.95 -13.47 6.08
N VAL A 143 -7.76 -12.21 6.42
CA VAL A 143 -6.46 -11.66 6.83
C VAL A 143 -5.95 -12.40 8.05
N ARG A 144 -6.80 -12.58 9.05
CA ARG A 144 -6.49 -13.34 10.27
C ARG A 144 -6.06 -14.76 9.99
N ALA A 145 -6.83 -15.50 9.19
CA ALA A 145 -6.52 -16.90 8.85
C ALA A 145 -5.15 -17.04 8.16
N LEU A 146 -4.85 -16.16 7.20
CA LEU A 146 -3.54 -16.12 6.52
C LEU A 146 -2.41 -15.81 7.50
N TYR A 147 -2.63 -14.86 8.39
CA TYR A 147 -1.64 -14.47 9.39
C TYR A 147 -1.33 -15.61 10.37
N GLU A 148 -2.35 -16.25 10.90
CA GLU A 148 -2.21 -17.37 11.84
C GLU A 148 -1.48 -18.55 11.18
N THR A 149 -1.80 -18.87 9.93
CA THR A 149 -1.11 -19.90 9.14
C THR A 149 0.37 -19.56 8.98
N MET A 150 0.67 -18.34 8.59
CA MET A 150 2.04 -17.85 8.38
C MET A 150 2.89 -17.93 9.67
N ILE A 151 2.31 -17.52 10.80
CA ILE A 151 2.99 -17.61 12.11
C ILE A 151 3.24 -19.07 12.49
N ALA A 152 2.25 -19.94 12.27
CA ALA A 152 2.38 -21.37 12.59
C ALA A 152 3.48 -22.06 11.78
N GLU A 153 3.62 -21.71 10.51
CA GLU A 153 4.69 -22.22 9.64
C GLU A 153 6.08 -21.78 10.13
N ARG A 154 6.24 -20.52 10.51
CA ARG A 154 7.51 -19.98 11.03
C ARG A 154 7.96 -20.61 12.35
N ARG A 155 7.02 -21.05 13.19
CA ARG A 155 7.35 -21.72 14.45
C ARG A 155 7.82 -23.17 14.26
N ARG A 156 7.61 -23.73 13.06
CA ARG A 156 8.00 -25.10 12.71
C ARG A 156 9.34 -25.17 11.96
N SER A 157 9.78 -24.06 11.39
CA SER A 157 11.08 -23.90 10.72
C SER A 157 12.16 -23.41 11.68
#